data_31d1a79c275b60cc64a096aeb4482a9e
#
_entry.id   31d1a79c275b60cc64a096aeb4482a9e
#
_cell.length_a   1.000
_cell.length_b   1.000
_cell.length_c   1.000
_cell.angle_alpha   90.00
_cell.angle_beta   90.00
_cell.angle_gamma   90.00
#
_symmetry.space_group_name_H-M   'P 1'
#
loop_
_entity.id
_entity.type
_entity.pdbx_description
1 polymer ?
#
loop_
_entity_poly.entity_id
_entity_poly.type
_entity_poly.pdbx_seq_one_letter_code
_entity_poly.pdbx_strand_id
1 'polypeptide(L)'
;MSYLPHPISTVIFADGEVPSEELASYVLSRASQVIVTDGALSNYYRLTERDPEVVIGDGDSVPTELLERHHLTFTRVDDQMTNDLTKAVHHALRKGWRSITILGGTGLREDHTVANIFLLMDYYESGAEVQMVSDYGTFVPFSGERCFDVPQGLEVSFFSQDHLPMSAEGVTYPFHKAIYPKHWQMTLNSVTECPIRLEAEGIALLYVASERYVPREEIKV
;
A
#
# COMPACT_ATOMS: atom_id res chain seq x y z
N MET A 1 9.30 -12.56 -1.82
CA MET A 1 8.08 -12.13 -1.07
C MET A 1 8.16 -10.61 -0.88
N SER A 2 7.05 -9.89 -0.88
CA SER A 2 7.08 -8.44 -0.64
C SER A 2 7.45 -8.13 0.80
N TYR A 3 8.22 -7.08 1.01
CA TYR A 3 8.56 -6.59 2.33
C TYR A 3 7.34 -5.99 3.02
N LEU A 4 7.08 -6.35 4.27
CA LEU A 4 5.91 -5.90 5.05
C LEU A 4 6.39 -5.33 6.39
N PRO A 5 6.57 -4.01 6.50
CA PRO A 5 7.06 -3.38 7.72
C PRO A 5 6.04 -3.33 8.86
N HIS A 6 4.75 -3.36 8.52
CA HIS A 6 3.68 -3.36 9.52
C HIS A 6 3.04 -4.75 9.67
N PRO A 7 2.59 -5.12 10.87
CA PRO A 7 1.82 -6.34 11.05
C PRO A 7 0.51 -6.28 10.27
N ILE A 8 0.09 -7.40 9.69
CA ILE A 8 -1.19 -7.51 8.99
C ILE A 8 -2.29 -7.65 10.06
N SER A 9 -3.22 -6.69 10.10
CA SER A 9 -4.38 -6.74 10.98
C SER A 9 -5.67 -6.49 10.20
N THR A 10 -5.84 -5.31 9.63
CA THR A 10 -6.96 -4.99 8.74
C THR A 10 -6.47 -5.00 7.30
N VAL A 11 -7.12 -5.76 6.44
CA VAL A 11 -6.85 -5.74 5.00
C VAL A 11 -7.96 -4.99 4.28
N ILE A 12 -7.59 -4.05 3.42
CA ILE A 12 -8.51 -3.43 2.47
C ILE A 12 -8.17 -3.98 1.08
N PHE A 13 -9.14 -4.63 0.44
CA PHE A 13 -9.03 -5.14 -0.92
C PHE A 13 -9.74 -4.18 -1.87
N ALA A 14 -8.95 -3.45 -2.66
CA ALA A 14 -9.41 -2.44 -3.60
C ALA A 14 -9.46 -2.99 -5.04
N ASP A 15 -10.10 -2.25 -5.94
CA ASP A 15 -10.43 -2.68 -7.31
C ASP A 15 -9.34 -2.29 -8.35
N GLY A 16 -8.07 -2.41 -7.99
CA GLY A 16 -6.94 -2.30 -8.91
C GLY A 16 -6.49 -3.66 -9.44
N GLU A 17 -5.21 -3.80 -9.76
CA GLU A 17 -4.65 -5.07 -10.22
C GLU A 17 -4.79 -6.16 -9.15
N VAL A 18 -5.35 -7.29 -9.56
CA VAL A 18 -5.54 -8.43 -8.67
C VAL A 18 -4.17 -9.00 -8.29
N PRO A 19 -3.82 -9.09 -6.99
CA PRO A 19 -2.56 -9.66 -6.57
C PRO A 19 -2.46 -11.15 -6.91
N SER A 20 -1.25 -11.68 -7.00
CA SER A 20 -1.04 -13.12 -7.16
C SER A 20 -1.70 -13.90 -6.02
N GLU A 21 -2.12 -15.15 -6.31
CA GLU A 21 -2.72 -16.05 -5.31
C GLU A 21 -1.80 -16.23 -4.09
N GLU A 22 -0.48 -16.28 -4.31
CA GLU A 22 0.51 -16.41 -3.24
C GLU A 22 0.49 -15.20 -2.30
N LEU A 23 0.53 -13.97 -2.86
CA LEU A 23 0.47 -12.74 -2.07
C LEU A 23 -0.87 -12.58 -1.36
N ALA A 24 -1.97 -12.81 -2.10
CA ALA A 24 -3.32 -12.72 -1.55
C ALA A 24 -3.52 -13.71 -0.38
N SER A 25 -3.18 -14.97 -0.57
CA SER A 25 -3.28 -16.01 0.47
C SER A 25 -2.43 -15.66 1.69
N TYR A 26 -1.20 -15.19 1.48
CA TYR A 26 -0.31 -14.79 2.57
C TYR A 26 -0.91 -13.65 3.40
N VAL A 27 -1.43 -12.62 2.75
CA VAL A 27 -1.98 -11.44 3.42
C VAL A 27 -3.34 -11.73 4.05
N LEU A 28 -4.27 -12.32 3.29
CA LEU A 28 -5.65 -12.56 3.75
C LEU A 28 -5.72 -13.59 4.89
N SER A 29 -4.85 -14.61 4.89
CA SER A 29 -4.81 -15.60 5.99
C SER A 29 -4.38 -15.01 7.34
N ARG A 30 -3.72 -13.85 7.34
CA ARG A 30 -3.25 -13.15 8.55
C ARG A 30 -4.15 -12.00 8.96
N ALA A 31 -5.11 -11.64 8.14
CA ALA A 31 -6.04 -10.56 8.41
C ALA A 31 -7.01 -10.91 9.54
N SER A 32 -7.12 -10.06 10.54
CA SER A 32 -8.18 -10.12 11.55
C SER A 32 -9.50 -9.61 10.99
N GLN A 33 -9.45 -8.57 10.16
CA GLN A 33 -10.59 -7.97 9.47
C GLN A 33 -10.27 -7.75 7.99
N VAL A 34 -11.30 -7.89 7.14
CA VAL A 34 -11.21 -7.59 5.70
C VAL A 34 -12.32 -6.63 5.31
N ILE A 35 -11.95 -5.56 4.64
CA ILE A 35 -12.86 -4.62 3.98
C ILE A 35 -12.65 -4.77 2.47
N VAL A 36 -13.72 -4.92 1.70
CA VAL A 36 -13.66 -4.99 0.24
C VAL A 36 -14.40 -3.80 -0.35
N THR A 37 -13.77 -3.08 -1.28
CA THR A 37 -14.49 -2.04 -2.04
C THR A 37 -15.49 -2.70 -3.00
N ASP A 38 -16.57 -2.02 -3.32
CA ASP A 38 -17.71 -2.61 -4.03
C ASP A 38 -17.34 -3.25 -5.37
N GLY A 39 -16.56 -2.59 -6.23
CA GLY A 39 -16.08 -3.15 -7.50
C GLY A 39 -15.15 -4.35 -7.35
N ALA A 40 -14.44 -4.44 -6.22
CA ALA A 40 -13.44 -5.48 -5.98
C ALA A 40 -14.03 -6.84 -5.54
N LEU A 41 -15.31 -6.91 -5.15
CA LEU A 41 -15.89 -8.09 -4.50
C LEU A 41 -15.81 -9.35 -5.36
N SER A 42 -16.00 -9.23 -6.66
CA SER A 42 -15.88 -10.38 -7.60
C SER A 42 -14.46 -10.92 -7.66
N ASN A 43 -13.46 -10.03 -7.70
CA ASN A 43 -12.05 -10.41 -7.72
C ASN A 43 -11.59 -10.98 -6.37
N TYR A 44 -12.12 -10.45 -5.27
CA TYR A 44 -11.86 -10.96 -3.93
C TYR A 44 -12.27 -12.44 -3.81
N TYR A 45 -13.49 -12.81 -4.23
CA TYR A 45 -13.95 -14.19 -4.16
C TYR A 45 -13.28 -15.17 -5.14
N ARG A 46 -12.52 -14.68 -6.11
CA ARG A 46 -11.64 -15.53 -6.93
C ARG A 46 -10.40 -16.01 -6.17
N LEU A 47 -10.03 -15.32 -5.10
CA LEU A 47 -8.81 -15.58 -4.32
C LEU A 47 -9.08 -16.25 -2.97
N THR A 48 -10.30 -16.17 -2.44
CA THR A 48 -10.64 -16.73 -1.13
C THR A 48 -12.13 -17.01 -1.01
N GLU A 49 -12.48 -17.98 -0.17
CA GLU A 49 -13.86 -18.27 0.22
C GLU A 49 -14.27 -17.54 1.52
N ARG A 50 -13.35 -16.79 2.14
CA ARG A 50 -13.62 -16.03 3.37
C ARG A 50 -14.54 -14.86 3.05
N ASP A 51 -15.65 -14.73 3.80
CA ASP A 51 -16.47 -13.55 3.74
C ASP A 51 -15.76 -12.33 4.36
N PRO A 52 -15.82 -11.14 3.72
CA PRO A 52 -15.27 -9.93 4.30
C PRO A 52 -16.17 -9.41 5.43
N GLU A 53 -15.59 -8.74 6.42
CA GLU A 53 -16.35 -8.08 7.49
C GLU A 53 -17.16 -6.89 7.00
N VAL A 54 -16.72 -6.26 5.89
CA VAL A 54 -17.36 -5.06 5.32
C VAL A 54 -17.20 -5.05 3.80
N VAL A 55 -18.29 -4.78 3.09
CA VAL A 55 -18.27 -4.36 1.68
C VAL A 55 -18.70 -2.89 1.65
N ILE A 56 -17.92 -2.01 1.00
CA ILE A 56 -18.13 -0.56 1.07
C ILE A 56 -17.90 0.13 -0.29
N GLY A 57 -18.73 1.11 -0.60
CA GLY A 57 -18.65 1.92 -1.81
C GLY A 57 -19.88 2.81 -1.97
N ASP A 58 -20.06 3.39 -3.16
CA ASP A 58 -21.30 4.12 -3.50
C ASP A 58 -22.41 3.20 -4.05
N GLY A 59 -22.06 1.98 -4.40
CA GLY A 59 -22.97 0.95 -4.87
C GLY A 59 -23.17 0.90 -6.39
N ASP A 60 -22.41 1.67 -7.14
CA ASP A 60 -22.51 1.70 -8.61
C ASP A 60 -21.94 0.44 -9.26
N SER A 61 -21.00 -0.23 -8.61
CA SER A 61 -20.25 -1.39 -9.12
C SER A 61 -20.44 -2.67 -8.29
N VAL A 62 -21.25 -2.64 -7.24
CA VAL A 62 -21.41 -3.78 -6.34
C VAL A 62 -22.17 -4.94 -6.98
N PRO A 63 -21.61 -6.17 -7.01
CA PRO A 63 -22.31 -7.35 -7.54
C PRO A 63 -23.35 -7.85 -6.53
N THR A 64 -24.59 -7.40 -6.69
CA THR A 64 -25.71 -7.69 -5.77
C THR A 64 -25.96 -9.19 -5.56
N GLU A 65 -25.75 -10.02 -6.60
CA GLU A 65 -25.85 -11.47 -6.50
C GLU A 65 -24.86 -12.09 -5.50
N LEU A 66 -23.65 -11.50 -5.37
CA LEU A 66 -22.67 -11.95 -4.38
C LEU A 66 -23.07 -11.52 -2.97
N LEU A 67 -23.59 -10.30 -2.81
CA LEU A 67 -24.11 -9.84 -1.52
C LEU A 67 -25.22 -10.76 -1.00
N GLU A 68 -26.18 -11.13 -1.85
CA GLU A 68 -27.28 -12.03 -1.51
C GLU A 68 -26.79 -13.45 -1.21
N ARG A 69 -25.93 -14.01 -2.06
CA ARG A 69 -25.39 -15.37 -1.91
C ARG A 69 -24.66 -15.58 -0.59
N HIS A 70 -23.87 -14.59 -0.19
CA HIS A 70 -23.03 -14.63 1.00
C HIS A 70 -23.64 -13.92 2.21
N HIS A 71 -24.89 -13.42 2.08
CA HIS A 71 -25.60 -12.68 3.15
C HIS A 71 -24.81 -11.48 3.69
N LEU A 72 -24.06 -10.79 2.81
CA LEU A 72 -23.21 -9.67 3.17
C LEU A 72 -24.02 -8.38 3.37
N THR A 73 -23.59 -7.58 4.34
CA THR A 73 -24.10 -6.23 4.52
C THR A 73 -23.26 -5.24 3.72
N PHE A 74 -23.88 -4.53 2.79
CA PHE A 74 -23.24 -3.44 2.05
C PHE A 74 -23.32 -2.13 2.83
N THR A 75 -22.18 -1.49 3.04
CA THR A 75 -22.07 -0.16 3.66
C THR A 75 -22.01 0.90 2.57
N ARG A 76 -23.18 1.48 2.25
CA ARG A 76 -23.26 2.55 1.25
C ARG A 76 -22.70 3.87 1.80
N VAL A 77 -21.82 4.52 1.02
CA VAL A 77 -21.28 5.85 1.30
C VAL A 77 -21.42 6.70 0.04
N ASP A 78 -22.41 7.60 0.04
CA ASP A 78 -22.77 8.44 -1.13
C ASP A 78 -21.83 9.65 -1.34
N ASP A 79 -20.65 9.68 -0.67
CA ASP A 79 -19.65 10.72 -0.86
C ASP A 79 -18.97 10.59 -2.23
N GLN A 80 -19.13 11.64 -3.06
CA GLN A 80 -18.54 11.72 -4.39
C GLN A 80 -17.18 12.47 -4.39
N MET A 81 -16.74 13.00 -3.24
CA MET A 81 -15.47 13.72 -3.13
C MET A 81 -14.30 12.79 -2.84
N THR A 82 -14.56 11.55 -2.40
CA THR A 82 -13.54 10.56 -2.08
C THR A 82 -13.76 9.27 -2.87
N ASN A 83 -12.66 8.59 -3.22
CA ASN A 83 -12.74 7.28 -3.84
C ASN A 83 -13.09 6.19 -2.79
N ASP A 84 -13.42 4.98 -3.27
CA ASP A 84 -13.86 3.89 -2.38
C ASP A 84 -12.77 3.39 -1.46
N LEU A 85 -11.50 3.45 -1.89
CA LEU A 85 -10.36 3.16 -1.02
C LEU A 85 -10.33 4.11 0.19
N THR A 86 -10.53 5.40 -0.01
CA THR A 86 -10.60 6.40 1.07
C THR A 86 -11.79 6.15 1.99
N LYS A 87 -12.97 5.82 1.42
CA LYS A 87 -14.15 5.44 2.21
C LYS A 87 -13.86 4.23 3.10
N ALA A 88 -13.16 3.21 2.57
CA ALA A 88 -12.76 2.01 3.30
C ALA A 88 -11.78 2.33 4.44
N VAL A 89 -10.73 3.14 4.19
CA VAL A 89 -9.77 3.57 5.21
C VAL A 89 -10.47 4.37 6.32
N HIS A 90 -11.31 5.33 5.97
CA HIS A 90 -12.07 6.09 6.96
C HIS A 90 -13.01 5.20 7.77
N HIS A 91 -13.62 4.18 7.15
CA HIS A 91 -14.43 3.21 7.89
C HIS A 91 -13.58 2.43 8.90
N ALA A 92 -12.41 1.92 8.50
CA ALA A 92 -11.48 1.22 9.37
C ALA A 92 -11.06 2.10 10.57
N LEU A 93 -10.66 3.34 10.32
CA LEU A 93 -10.25 4.27 11.37
C LEU A 93 -11.37 4.59 12.37
N ARG A 94 -12.63 4.75 11.89
CA ARG A 94 -13.81 4.94 12.78
C ARG A 94 -14.07 3.72 13.66
N LYS A 95 -13.71 2.50 13.20
CA LYS A 95 -13.77 1.25 13.99
C LYS A 95 -12.59 1.08 14.94
N GLY A 96 -11.59 1.97 14.89
CA GLY A 96 -10.35 1.84 15.66
C GLY A 96 -9.35 0.86 15.03
N TRP A 97 -9.57 0.42 13.79
CA TRP A 97 -8.69 -0.49 13.04
C TRP A 97 -7.60 0.33 12.36
N ARG A 98 -6.48 0.50 13.01
CA ARG A 98 -5.42 1.44 12.59
C ARG A 98 -4.32 0.79 11.75
N SER A 99 -4.01 -0.49 11.97
CA SER A 99 -2.99 -1.22 11.19
C SER A 99 -3.64 -1.77 9.92
N ILE A 100 -3.37 -1.11 8.79
CA ILE A 100 -4.07 -1.29 7.50
C ILE A 100 -3.08 -1.74 6.43
N THR A 101 -3.38 -2.88 5.80
CA THR A 101 -2.68 -3.36 4.60
C THR A 101 -3.64 -3.26 3.41
N ILE A 102 -3.24 -2.53 2.37
CA ILE A 102 -4.02 -2.35 1.14
C ILE A 102 -3.50 -3.31 0.07
N LEU A 103 -4.39 -4.12 -0.50
CA LEU A 103 -4.19 -4.92 -1.71
C LEU A 103 -5.04 -4.37 -2.85
N GLY A 104 -4.57 -4.49 -4.09
CA GLY A 104 -5.30 -3.99 -5.26
C GLY A 104 -5.42 -2.46 -5.33
N GLY A 105 -4.51 -1.72 -4.64
CA GLY A 105 -4.52 -0.26 -4.66
C GLY A 105 -3.83 0.36 -5.89
N THR A 106 -3.12 -0.46 -6.69
CA THR A 106 -2.36 -0.03 -7.87
C THR A 106 -2.72 -0.86 -9.10
N GLY A 107 -2.20 -0.48 -10.27
CA GLY A 107 -2.44 -1.17 -11.54
C GLY A 107 -3.74 -0.74 -12.22
N LEU A 108 -4.01 -1.27 -13.42
CA LEU A 108 -5.12 -0.95 -14.31
C LEU A 108 -5.11 0.52 -14.75
N ARG A 109 -5.68 1.42 -13.99
CA ARG A 109 -5.71 2.86 -14.30
C ARG A 109 -4.57 3.59 -13.60
N GLU A 110 -3.70 4.22 -14.37
CA GLU A 110 -2.50 4.92 -13.88
C GLU A 110 -2.83 6.14 -13.02
N ASP A 111 -3.89 6.87 -13.36
CA ASP A 111 -4.35 8.04 -12.59
C ASP A 111 -4.82 7.64 -11.18
N HIS A 112 -5.58 6.55 -11.06
CA HIS A 112 -5.97 5.99 -9.77
C HIS A 112 -4.75 5.46 -8.99
N THR A 113 -3.82 4.79 -9.68
CA THR A 113 -2.57 4.30 -9.08
C THR A 113 -1.79 5.44 -8.44
N VAL A 114 -1.56 6.54 -9.19
CA VAL A 114 -0.83 7.72 -8.69
C VAL A 114 -1.56 8.35 -7.50
N ALA A 115 -2.88 8.55 -7.62
CA ALA A 115 -3.69 9.11 -6.53
C ALA A 115 -3.63 8.23 -5.27
N ASN A 116 -3.81 6.92 -5.39
CA ASN A 116 -3.83 6.00 -4.27
C ASN A 116 -2.46 5.94 -3.56
N ILE A 117 -1.34 6.03 -4.30
CA ILE A 117 0.00 6.09 -3.71
C ILE A 117 0.15 7.34 -2.82
N PHE A 118 -0.25 8.51 -3.32
CA PHE A 118 -0.14 9.75 -2.54
C PHE A 118 -1.13 9.81 -1.37
N LEU A 119 -2.33 9.26 -1.51
CA LEU A 119 -3.31 9.14 -0.42
C LEU A 119 -2.78 8.37 0.81
N LEU A 120 -1.74 7.54 0.66
CA LEU A 120 -1.11 6.88 1.81
C LEU A 120 -0.58 7.89 2.84
N MET A 121 -0.09 9.05 2.39
CA MET A 121 0.39 10.10 3.30
C MET A 121 -0.77 10.72 4.08
N ASP A 122 -1.91 10.98 3.42
CA ASP A 122 -3.11 11.51 4.07
C ASP A 122 -3.70 10.50 5.07
N TYR A 123 -3.66 9.20 4.75
CA TYR A 123 -4.09 8.15 5.68
C TYR A 123 -3.18 8.05 6.90
N TYR A 124 -1.87 8.18 6.70
CA TYR A 124 -0.89 8.22 7.78
C TYR A 124 -1.11 9.45 8.68
N GLU A 125 -1.32 10.63 8.11
CA GLU A 125 -1.64 11.86 8.84
C GLU A 125 -2.94 11.70 9.66
N SER A 126 -3.92 10.97 9.11
CA SER A 126 -5.17 10.62 9.80
C SER A 126 -5.00 9.57 10.89
N GLY A 127 -3.79 9.07 11.14
CA GLY A 127 -3.43 8.14 12.21
C GLY A 127 -3.55 6.66 11.83
N ALA A 128 -3.51 6.32 10.55
CA ALA A 128 -3.37 4.94 10.10
C ALA A 128 -1.89 4.50 10.11
N GLU A 129 -1.62 3.28 10.56
CA GLU A 129 -0.39 2.53 10.29
C GLU A 129 -0.61 1.77 8.98
N VAL A 130 -0.40 2.44 7.85
CA VAL A 130 -0.80 1.94 6.54
C VAL A 130 0.37 1.48 5.70
N GLN A 131 0.18 0.40 4.95
CA GLN A 131 1.06 -0.07 3.89
C GLN A 131 0.21 -0.51 2.68
N MET A 132 0.72 -0.26 1.46
CA MET A 132 0.09 -0.72 0.22
C MET A 132 1.01 -1.71 -0.46
N VAL A 133 0.51 -2.91 -0.70
CA VAL A 133 1.30 -4.06 -1.14
C VAL A 133 0.81 -4.56 -2.50
N SER A 134 1.75 -4.83 -3.37
CA SER A 134 1.55 -5.47 -4.67
C SER A 134 2.60 -6.57 -4.89
N ASP A 135 2.49 -7.32 -5.98
CA ASP A 135 3.51 -8.27 -6.40
C ASP A 135 4.86 -7.63 -6.72
N TYR A 136 4.87 -6.32 -6.97
CA TYR A 136 6.06 -5.56 -7.34
C TYR A 136 6.77 -4.93 -6.15
N GLY A 137 6.08 -4.69 -5.04
CA GLY A 137 6.67 -4.09 -3.84
C GLY A 137 5.65 -3.48 -2.90
N THR A 138 6.16 -2.75 -1.91
CA THR A 138 5.38 -2.16 -0.83
C THR A 138 5.67 -0.67 -0.69
N PHE A 139 4.62 0.13 -0.64
CA PHE A 139 4.68 1.54 -0.23
C PHE A 139 4.34 1.69 1.24
N VAL A 140 5.14 2.50 1.96
CA VAL A 140 4.95 2.79 3.39
C VAL A 140 5.18 4.27 3.64
N PRO A 141 4.21 5.00 4.19
CA PRO A 141 4.43 6.37 4.66
C PRO A 141 5.19 6.37 5.99
N PHE A 142 6.01 7.39 6.19
CA PHE A 142 6.75 7.63 7.43
C PHE A 142 6.99 9.12 7.66
N SER A 143 7.33 9.50 8.88
CA SER A 143 7.81 10.85 9.24
C SER A 143 8.80 10.79 10.38
N GLY A 144 9.64 11.83 10.51
CA GLY A 144 10.72 11.87 11.48
C GLY A 144 11.77 10.80 11.23
N GLU A 145 12.52 10.42 12.25
CA GLU A 145 13.55 9.37 12.18
C GLU A 145 12.88 7.99 12.32
N ARG A 146 13.21 7.08 11.39
CA ARG A 146 12.72 5.69 11.36
C ARG A 146 13.82 4.74 10.92
N CYS A 147 13.80 3.53 11.48
CA CYS A 147 14.59 2.39 11.02
C CYS A 147 13.66 1.35 10.38
N PHE A 148 14.09 0.79 9.25
CA PHE A 148 13.37 -0.25 8.53
C PHE A 148 14.28 -1.45 8.29
N ASP A 149 13.85 -2.64 8.72
CA ASP A 149 14.58 -3.90 8.55
C ASP A 149 14.44 -4.43 7.11
N VAL A 150 14.87 -3.63 6.13
CA VAL A 150 14.81 -4.01 4.71
C VAL A 150 16.00 -4.90 4.37
N PRO A 151 15.80 -6.09 3.77
CA PRO A 151 16.89 -6.97 3.36
C PRO A 151 17.89 -6.29 2.41
N GLN A 152 19.18 -6.59 2.59
CA GLN A 152 20.23 -6.11 1.69
C GLN A 152 19.99 -6.55 0.25
N GLY A 153 20.31 -5.68 -0.69
CA GLY A 153 20.17 -5.92 -2.12
C GLY A 153 18.79 -5.57 -2.71
N LEU A 154 17.78 -5.32 -1.87
CA LEU A 154 16.49 -4.84 -2.39
C LEU A 154 16.59 -3.39 -2.87
N GLU A 155 15.88 -3.10 -3.96
CA GLU A 155 15.73 -1.73 -4.44
C GLU A 155 14.75 -0.95 -3.58
N VAL A 156 15.08 0.32 -3.34
CA VAL A 156 14.26 1.26 -2.58
C VAL A 156 14.14 2.57 -3.32
N SER A 157 12.99 3.22 -3.15
CA SER A 157 12.74 4.56 -3.66
C SER A 157 12.05 5.40 -2.60
N PHE A 158 12.27 6.71 -2.66
CA PHE A 158 11.74 7.64 -1.68
C PHE A 158 10.90 8.70 -2.40
N PHE A 159 9.81 9.13 -1.79
CA PHE A 159 8.94 10.17 -2.35
C PHE A 159 8.50 11.12 -1.23
N SER A 160 8.38 12.39 -1.57
CA SER A 160 7.83 13.43 -0.69
C SER A 160 6.93 14.33 -1.50
N GLN A 161 5.76 14.63 -1.00
CA GLN A 161 4.82 15.51 -1.70
C GLN A 161 5.33 16.95 -1.77
N ASP A 162 5.96 17.44 -0.70
CA ASP A 162 6.34 18.85 -0.52
C ASP A 162 7.84 19.11 -0.71
N HIS A 163 8.58 18.17 -1.33
CA HIS A 163 10.04 18.29 -1.51
C HIS A 163 10.78 18.60 -0.20
N LEU A 164 10.42 17.91 0.86
CA LEU A 164 10.97 18.13 2.20
C LEU A 164 12.40 17.59 2.32
N PRO A 165 13.23 18.17 3.22
CA PRO A 165 14.54 17.61 3.54
C PRO A 165 14.40 16.17 4.05
N MET A 166 15.20 15.27 3.48
CA MET A 166 15.26 13.87 3.84
C MET A 166 16.69 13.40 3.99
N SER A 167 16.89 12.36 4.79
CA SER A 167 18.16 11.64 4.94
C SER A 167 17.94 10.15 4.75
N ALA A 168 18.91 9.45 4.18
CA ALA A 168 18.92 7.99 4.09
C ALA A 168 20.34 7.45 4.29
N GLU A 169 20.47 6.50 5.20
CA GLU A 169 21.68 5.74 5.48
C GLU A 169 21.44 4.24 5.27
N GLY A 170 22.50 3.46 5.01
CA GLY A 170 22.39 2.04 4.73
C GLY A 170 21.94 1.72 3.30
N VAL A 171 22.13 2.67 2.38
CA VAL A 171 21.78 2.56 0.96
C VAL A 171 23.00 2.88 0.08
N THR A 172 22.98 2.45 -1.19
CA THR A 172 24.10 2.64 -2.13
C THR A 172 24.40 4.13 -2.37
N TYR A 173 23.38 4.96 -2.42
CA TYR A 173 23.51 6.41 -2.59
C TYR A 173 22.95 7.11 -1.36
N PRO A 174 23.71 7.18 -0.24
CA PRO A 174 23.26 7.84 0.98
C PRO A 174 23.16 9.35 0.77
N PHE A 175 22.24 9.99 1.49
CA PHE A 175 22.06 11.44 1.44
C PHE A 175 21.66 11.97 2.82
N HIS A 176 22.00 13.26 3.08
CA HIS A 176 21.72 13.91 4.35
C HIS A 176 21.04 15.26 4.12
N LYS A 177 19.87 15.45 4.71
CA LYS A 177 19.03 16.66 4.61
C LYS A 177 18.91 17.19 3.18
N ALA A 178 18.85 16.26 2.23
CA ALA A 178 18.76 16.59 0.82
C ALA A 178 17.32 16.93 0.42
N ILE A 179 17.19 17.96 -0.41
CA ILE A 179 15.94 18.35 -1.05
C ILE A 179 16.06 18.03 -2.53
N TYR A 180 15.22 17.12 -3.00
CA TYR A 180 15.20 16.74 -4.40
C TYR A 180 14.01 17.40 -5.11
N PRO A 181 14.26 18.34 -6.04
CA PRO A 181 13.17 19.10 -6.67
C PRO A 181 12.34 18.29 -7.67
N LYS A 182 12.73 17.05 -7.94
CA LYS A 182 12.02 16.17 -8.89
C LYS A 182 11.88 14.78 -8.31
N HIS A 183 10.68 14.22 -8.31
CA HIS A 183 10.34 12.93 -7.69
C HIS A 183 11.20 11.77 -8.21
N TRP A 184 11.57 11.74 -9.51
CA TRP A 184 12.39 10.67 -10.07
C TRP A 184 13.82 10.61 -9.54
N GLN A 185 14.33 11.70 -8.93
CA GLN A 185 15.71 11.75 -8.43
C GLN A 185 15.96 10.88 -7.20
N MET A 186 14.89 10.45 -6.53
CA MET A 186 14.93 9.64 -5.31
C MET A 186 14.55 8.18 -5.57
N THR A 187 14.54 7.76 -6.82
CA THR A 187 14.22 6.38 -7.20
C THR A 187 15.50 5.57 -7.46
N LEU A 188 15.36 4.23 -7.48
CA LEU A 188 16.40 3.29 -7.87
C LEU A 188 17.65 3.34 -6.97
N ASN A 189 17.47 3.47 -5.68
CA ASN A 189 18.50 3.20 -4.69
C ASN A 189 18.46 1.72 -4.29
N SER A 190 19.46 1.22 -3.60
CA SER A 190 19.45 -0.17 -3.11
C SER A 190 20.02 -0.24 -1.69
N VAL A 191 19.55 -1.23 -0.93
CA VAL A 191 19.94 -1.44 0.46
C VAL A 191 21.33 -2.07 0.54
N THR A 192 22.24 -1.44 1.29
CA THR A 192 23.59 -1.96 1.55
C THR A 192 23.78 -2.42 2.99
N GLU A 193 22.97 -1.91 3.92
CA GLU A 193 23.02 -2.28 5.34
C GLU A 193 21.60 -2.42 5.89
N CYS A 194 21.37 -3.37 6.80
CA CYS A 194 20.09 -3.58 7.47
C CYS A 194 20.30 -3.40 8.99
N PRO A 195 19.48 -2.57 9.64
CA PRO A 195 18.39 -1.74 9.10
C PRO A 195 18.88 -0.53 8.30
N ILE A 196 18.07 -0.05 7.35
CA ILE A 196 18.24 1.29 6.80
C ILE A 196 17.69 2.32 7.78
N ARG A 197 18.36 3.49 7.84
CA ARG A 197 17.89 4.62 8.66
C ARG A 197 17.43 5.75 7.76
N LEU A 198 16.18 6.19 7.97
CA LEU A 198 15.57 7.27 7.22
C LEU A 198 15.14 8.39 8.15
N GLU A 199 15.22 9.63 7.68
CA GLU A 199 14.69 10.82 8.33
C GLU A 199 13.96 11.68 7.32
N ALA A 200 12.78 12.21 7.67
CA ALA A 200 12.04 13.16 6.86
C ALA A 200 11.47 14.28 7.75
N GLU A 201 11.62 15.55 7.34
CA GLU A 201 11.08 16.72 8.07
C GLU A 201 9.55 16.90 7.91
N GLY A 202 8.88 15.92 7.32
CA GLY A 202 7.43 15.81 7.14
C GLY A 202 7.06 14.39 6.78
N ILE A 203 5.93 14.19 6.10
CA ILE A 203 5.51 12.84 5.68
C ILE A 203 6.14 12.51 4.33
N ALA A 204 6.77 11.35 4.25
CA ALA A 204 7.38 10.81 3.05
C ALA A 204 6.94 9.36 2.83
N LEU A 205 7.16 8.83 1.63
CA LEU A 205 6.92 7.44 1.27
C LEU A 205 8.25 6.72 1.05
N LEU A 206 8.40 5.55 1.64
CA LEU A 206 9.35 4.52 1.26
C LEU A 206 8.66 3.53 0.34
N TYR A 207 9.26 3.25 -0.81
CA TYR A 207 8.93 2.08 -1.63
C TYR A 207 10.04 1.06 -1.50
N VAL A 208 9.68 -0.20 -1.26
CA VAL A 208 10.60 -1.34 -1.25
C VAL A 208 10.16 -2.31 -2.32
N ALA A 209 11.02 -2.57 -3.30
CA ALA A 209 10.72 -3.54 -4.35
C ALA A 209 10.64 -4.97 -3.80
N SER A 210 9.79 -5.81 -4.40
CA SER A 210 9.71 -7.23 -4.03
C SER A 210 10.96 -7.99 -4.50
N GLU A 211 11.30 -9.08 -3.80
CA GLU A 211 12.42 -9.97 -4.19
C GLU A 211 12.29 -10.56 -5.60
N ARG A 212 11.08 -10.58 -6.17
CA ARG A 212 10.84 -11.03 -7.55
C ARG A 212 11.36 -10.04 -8.58
N TYR A 213 11.55 -8.78 -8.19
CA TYR A 213 12.15 -7.76 -9.02
C TYR A 213 13.67 -7.73 -8.77
N VAL A 214 14.35 -8.78 -9.17
CA VAL A 214 15.82 -8.77 -9.26
C VAL A 214 16.17 -8.03 -10.56
N PRO A 215 16.97 -6.94 -10.51
CA PRO A 215 17.47 -6.32 -11.73
C PRO A 215 18.13 -7.42 -12.57
N ARG A 216 17.72 -7.57 -13.82
CA ARG A 216 18.42 -8.48 -14.74
C ARG A 216 19.87 -8.03 -14.74
N GLU A 217 20.76 -8.94 -14.29
CA GLU A 217 22.19 -8.73 -14.44
C GLU A 217 22.44 -8.17 -15.86
N GLU A 218 23.24 -7.13 -15.93
CA GLU A 218 23.56 -6.41 -17.14
C GLU A 218 23.69 -7.38 -18.32
N ILE A 219 22.79 -7.28 -19.28
CA ILE A 219 22.99 -7.91 -20.58
C ILE A 219 24.22 -7.20 -21.14
N LYS A 220 25.39 -7.83 -20.98
CA LYS A 220 26.59 -7.41 -21.70
C LYS A 220 26.27 -7.57 -23.18
N VAL A 221 26.04 -6.41 -23.84
CA VAL A 221 26.00 -6.30 -25.29
C VAL A 221 27.43 -6.34 -25.80
#